data_de9643661d645f8f80f375619af99a3b
#
_entry.id   de9643661d645f8f80f375619af99a3b
#
_cell.length_a   1.000
_cell.length_b   1.000
_cell.length_c   1.000
_cell.angle_alpha   90.00
_cell.angle_beta   90.00
_cell.angle_gamma   90.00
#
_symmetry.space_group_name_H-M   'P 1'
#
loop_
_entity.id
_entity.type
_entity.pdbx_description
1 polymer ?
#
loop_
_entity_poly.entity_id
_entity_poly.type
_entity_poly.pdbx_seq_one_letter_code
_entity_poly.pdbx_strand_id
1 'polypeptide(L)'
;SWCMPSNMLKAVRQSVVDNIEEYRAIVEDPDFKKYFPAIGEEHLKTLPKGFPKDFPYPEYIKCKDYTVAYSIPDSFFDDPCFIEEIINVFRQLKRFADFTNYTIDDFE
;
A
#
# COMPACT_ATOMS: atom_id res chain seq x y z
N SER A 1 12.52 1.70 -10.39
CA SER A 1 11.31 1.25 -9.73
C SER A 1 10.34 0.62 -10.74
N TRP A 2 9.59 -0.34 -10.31
CA TRP A 2 8.64 -1.03 -11.15
C TRP A 2 7.38 -0.16 -11.34
N CYS A 3 6.98 0.04 -12.59
CA CYS A 3 5.75 0.76 -12.92
C CYS A 3 4.64 -0.24 -13.22
N MET A 4 3.55 -0.12 -12.48
CA MET A 4 2.38 -0.98 -12.67
C MET A 4 1.68 -0.62 -13.99
N PRO A 5 1.34 -1.61 -14.86
CA PRO A 5 0.56 -1.33 -16.06
C PRO A 5 -0.77 -0.64 -15.72
N SER A 6 -1.26 0.23 -16.62
CA SER A 6 -2.45 1.03 -16.33
C SER A 6 -3.70 0.20 -16.06
N ASN A 7 -3.89 -0.93 -16.75
CA ASN A 7 -5.04 -1.80 -16.50
C ASN A 7 -4.96 -2.52 -15.15
N MET A 8 -3.76 -2.92 -14.72
CA MET A 8 -3.53 -3.45 -13.39
C MET A 8 -3.77 -2.40 -12.32
N LEU A 9 -3.24 -1.19 -12.55
CA LEU A 9 -3.40 -0.08 -11.62
C LEU A 9 -4.89 0.26 -11.44
N LYS A 10 -5.66 0.25 -12.51
CA LYS A 10 -7.11 0.46 -12.45
C LYS A 10 -7.79 -0.62 -11.61
N ALA A 11 -7.38 -1.89 -11.78
CA ALA A 11 -7.94 -3.01 -11.02
C ALA A 11 -7.63 -2.87 -9.52
N VAL A 12 -6.41 -2.47 -9.17
CA VAL A 12 -6.04 -2.25 -7.76
C VAL A 12 -6.83 -1.08 -7.18
N ARG A 13 -6.97 0.01 -7.92
CA ARG A 13 -7.77 1.16 -7.47
C ARG A 13 -9.22 0.76 -7.22
N GLN A 14 -9.79 -0.05 -8.12
CA GLN A 14 -11.15 -0.53 -7.95
C GLN A 14 -11.29 -1.41 -6.72
N SER A 15 -10.31 -2.26 -6.46
CA SER A 15 -10.28 -3.09 -5.25
C SER A 15 -10.21 -2.24 -3.99
N VAL A 16 -9.43 -1.15 -4.00
CA VAL A 16 -9.36 -0.21 -2.88
C VAL A 16 -10.72 0.42 -2.62
N VAL A 17 -11.42 0.85 -3.67
CA VAL A 17 -12.76 1.44 -3.53
C VAL A 17 -13.76 0.42 -3.01
N ASP A 18 -13.75 -0.79 -3.58
CA ASP A 18 -14.73 -1.83 -3.22
C ASP A 18 -14.50 -2.40 -1.82
N ASN A 19 -13.26 -2.37 -1.34
CA ASN A 19 -12.86 -2.93 -0.05
C ASN A 19 -12.19 -1.87 0.82
N ILE A 20 -12.74 -0.67 0.81
CA ILE A 20 -12.10 0.49 1.45
C ILE A 20 -11.89 0.30 2.96
N GLU A 21 -12.80 -0.37 3.63
CA GLU A 21 -12.65 -0.58 5.07
C GLU A 21 -11.47 -1.49 5.38
N GLU A 22 -11.29 -2.55 4.59
CA GLU A 22 -10.15 -3.45 4.73
C GLU A 22 -8.85 -2.72 4.43
N TYR A 23 -8.82 -1.95 3.34
CA TYR A 23 -7.65 -1.17 2.95
C TYR A 23 -7.27 -0.17 4.05
N ARG A 24 -8.25 0.54 4.59
CA ARG A 24 -8.01 1.48 5.69
C ARG A 24 -7.49 0.77 6.94
N ALA A 25 -8.03 -0.39 7.26
CA ALA A 25 -7.57 -1.15 8.41
C ALA A 25 -6.09 -1.52 8.30
N ILE A 26 -5.61 -1.74 7.08
CA ILE A 26 -4.21 -2.04 6.83
C ILE A 26 -3.36 -0.77 6.91
N VAL A 27 -3.68 0.22 6.08
CA VAL A 27 -2.79 1.38 5.87
C VAL A 27 -2.89 2.42 6.98
N GLU A 28 -3.99 2.45 7.73
CA GLU A 28 -4.16 3.37 8.85
C GLU A 28 -3.75 2.76 10.19
N ASP A 29 -3.38 1.49 10.20
CA ASP A 29 -2.83 0.84 11.38
C ASP A 29 -1.55 1.58 11.81
N PRO A 30 -1.42 1.99 13.09
CA PRO A 30 -0.22 2.69 13.55
C PRO A 30 1.08 1.92 13.29
N ASP A 31 1.05 0.60 13.39
CA ASP A 31 2.24 -0.22 13.10
C ASP A 31 2.59 -0.18 11.62
N PHE A 32 1.60 -0.19 10.73
CA PHE A 32 1.86 -0.06 9.30
C PHE A 32 2.44 1.31 8.98
N LYS A 33 1.86 2.38 9.52
CA LYS A 33 2.33 3.75 9.27
C LYS A 33 3.73 3.98 9.81
N LYS A 34 4.09 3.32 10.89
CA LYS A 34 5.43 3.43 11.47
C LYS A 34 6.50 2.98 10.48
N TYR A 35 6.23 1.90 9.75
CA TYR A 35 7.19 1.32 8.81
C TYR A 35 7.00 1.84 7.40
N PHE A 36 5.78 2.15 7.01
CA PHE A 36 5.43 2.53 5.64
C PHE A 36 4.57 3.80 5.67
N PRO A 37 5.17 4.97 5.92
CA PRO A 37 4.41 6.22 6.06
C PRO A 37 3.79 6.72 4.75
N ALA A 38 4.28 6.23 3.61
CA ALA A 38 3.76 6.62 2.31
C ALA A 38 3.58 5.39 1.44
N ILE A 39 2.55 5.41 0.59
CA ILE A 39 2.27 4.37 -0.38
C ILE A 39 2.43 4.97 -1.76
N GLY A 40 3.31 4.33 -2.58
CA GLY A 40 3.62 4.82 -3.90
C GLY A 40 4.58 6.00 -3.87
N GLU A 41 5.32 6.18 -4.95
CA GLU A 41 6.28 7.27 -5.08
C GLU A 41 5.66 8.51 -5.68
N GLU A 42 4.69 8.34 -6.57
CA GLU A 42 4.02 9.43 -7.26
C GLU A 42 2.51 9.35 -7.10
N HIS A 43 1.87 10.51 -7.09
CA HIS A 43 0.43 10.60 -6.93
C HIS A 43 -0.16 11.52 -7.98
N LEU A 44 -1.39 11.23 -8.40
CA LEU A 44 -2.13 12.10 -9.31
C LEU A 44 -2.60 13.35 -8.58
N LYS A 45 -2.72 14.45 -9.30
CA LYS A 45 -3.24 15.71 -8.74
C LYS A 45 -4.76 15.68 -8.64
N THR A 46 -5.41 14.92 -9.51
CA THR A 46 -6.88 14.81 -9.55
C THR A 46 -7.29 13.35 -9.49
N LEU A 47 -8.58 13.10 -9.26
CA LEU A 47 -9.10 11.74 -9.26
C LEU A 47 -8.96 11.10 -10.64
N PRO A 48 -8.61 9.81 -10.71
CA PRO A 48 -8.58 9.10 -11.98
C PRO A 48 -9.98 8.95 -12.55
N LYS A 49 -10.07 8.87 -13.88
CA LYS A 49 -11.34 8.69 -14.58
C LYS A 49 -11.98 7.36 -14.22
N GLY A 50 -13.30 7.34 -14.12
CA GLY A 50 -14.06 6.13 -13.85
C GLY A 50 -14.29 5.85 -12.38
N PHE A 51 -13.87 6.76 -11.48
CA PHE A 51 -14.07 6.62 -10.04
C PHE A 51 -14.98 7.73 -9.51
N PRO A 52 -15.75 7.45 -8.42
CA PRO A 52 -16.68 8.44 -7.89
C PRO A 52 -15.96 9.68 -7.39
N LYS A 53 -16.48 10.86 -7.75
CA LYS A 53 -15.92 12.15 -7.31
C LYS A 53 -16.19 12.40 -5.84
N ASP A 54 -17.21 11.77 -5.28
CA ASP A 54 -17.61 11.92 -3.89
C ASP A 54 -17.01 10.85 -2.96
N PHE A 55 -16.07 10.05 -3.49
CA PHE A 55 -15.38 9.03 -2.70
C PHE A 55 -14.66 9.70 -1.53
N PRO A 56 -14.90 9.25 -0.27
CA PRO A 56 -14.39 9.94 0.93
C PRO A 56 -12.88 9.86 1.14
N TYR A 57 -12.19 8.94 0.45
CA TYR A 57 -10.76 8.73 0.63
C TYR A 57 -10.00 8.81 -0.70
N PRO A 58 -10.07 9.97 -1.39
CA PRO A 58 -9.49 10.08 -2.74
C PRO A 58 -7.99 9.87 -2.81
N GLU A 59 -7.25 10.14 -1.73
CA GLU A 59 -5.81 9.94 -1.69
C GLU A 59 -5.41 8.50 -1.93
N TYR A 60 -6.24 7.57 -1.55
CA TYR A 60 -5.94 6.14 -1.69
C TYR A 60 -6.04 5.65 -3.13
N ILE A 61 -6.75 6.37 -3.98
CA ILE A 61 -6.89 6.01 -5.39
C ILE A 61 -6.14 6.95 -6.34
N LYS A 62 -5.49 7.99 -5.80
CA LYS A 62 -4.65 8.89 -6.58
C LYS A 62 -3.23 8.38 -6.77
N CYS A 63 -2.87 7.28 -6.16
CA CYS A 63 -1.54 6.68 -6.29
C CYS A 63 -1.30 6.24 -7.74
N LYS A 64 -0.14 6.55 -8.29
CA LYS A 64 0.28 6.05 -9.59
C LYS A 64 0.86 4.63 -9.51
N ASP A 65 1.20 4.21 -8.31
CA ASP A 65 1.63 2.84 -8.02
C ASP A 65 1.26 2.51 -6.57
N TYR A 66 1.27 1.22 -6.24
CA TYR A 66 0.96 0.75 -4.90
C TYR A 66 2.17 -0.01 -4.36
N THR A 67 3.27 0.72 -4.19
CA THR A 67 4.51 0.18 -3.65
C THR A 67 4.78 0.76 -2.26
N VAL A 68 5.40 -0.05 -1.42
CA VAL A 68 5.86 0.38 -0.10
C VAL A 68 7.31 -0.07 0.07
N ALA A 69 8.07 0.72 0.81
CA ALA A 69 9.48 0.43 1.05
C ALA A 69 9.85 0.82 2.47
N TYR A 70 10.68 0.01 3.10
CA TYR A 70 11.21 0.28 4.41
C TYR A 70 12.72 0.19 4.37
N SER A 71 13.40 1.28 4.71
CA SER A 71 14.86 1.32 4.81
C SER A 71 15.28 0.90 6.21
N ILE A 72 16.08 -0.15 6.30
CA ILE A 72 16.58 -0.63 7.60
C ILE A 72 17.82 0.21 7.95
N PRO A 73 17.78 0.99 9.05
CA PRO A 73 18.96 1.76 9.46
C PRO A 73 20.07 0.84 9.97
N ASP A 74 21.31 1.25 9.79
CA ASP A 74 22.48 0.46 10.25
C ASP A 74 22.43 0.15 11.75
N SER A 75 21.97 1.11 12.55
CA SER A 75 21.81 0.93 13.99
C SER A 75 20.80 -0.16 14.37
N PHE A 76 19.96 -0.54 13.43
CA PHE A 76 18.93 -1.56 13.67
C PHE A 76 19.57 -2.92 13.97
N PHE A 77 20.69 -3.23 13.33
CA PHE A 77 21.39 -4.50 13.53
C PHE A 77 22.08 -4.61 14.89
N ASP A 78 22.29 -3.47 15.57
CA ASP A 78 22.87 -3.43 16.91
C ASP A 78 21.82 -3.56 18.01
N ASP A 79 20.53 -3.46 17.64
CA ASP A 79 19.42 -3.57 18.59
C ASP A 79 19.13 -5.04 18.86
N PRO A 80 19.12 -5.49 20.15
CA PRO A 80 18.79 -6.89 20.46
C PRO A 80 17.37 -7.28 20.04
N CYS A 81 16.50 -6.31 19.81
CA CYS A 81 15.12 -6.57 19.39
C CYS A 81 14.92 -6.49 17.87
N PHE A 82 16.02 -6.40 17.08
CA PHE A 82 15.87 -6.18 15.64
C PHE A 82 15.14 -7.33 14.91
N ILE A 83 15.31 -8.56 15.37
CA ILE A 83 14.63 -9.71 14.77
C ILE A 83 13.12 -9.57 14.94
N GLU A 84 12.67 -9.18 16.13
CA GLU A 84 11.25 -8.95 16.39
C GLU A 84 10.69 -7.81 15.53
N GLU A 85 11.47 -6.73 15.39
CA GLU A 85 11.07 -5.59 14.55
C GLU A 85 10.97 -5.99 13.09
N ILE A 86 11.92 -6.76 12.58
CA ILE A 86 11.87 -7.26 11.20
C ILE A 86 10.66 -8.15 10.97
N ILE A 87 10.33 -9.01 11.93
CA ILE A 87 9.14 -9.84 11.84
C ILE A 87 7.88 -8.97 11.76
N ASN A 88 7.80 -7.91 12.55
CA ASN A 88 6.67 -6.99 12.51
C ASN A 88 6.58 -6.24 11.17
N VAL A 89 7.73 -5.81 10.62
CA VAL A 89 7.78 -5.16 9.31
C VAL A 89 7.23 -6.11 8.24
N PHE A 90 7.69 -7.36 8.22
CA PHE A 90 7.23 -8.35 7.24
C PHE A 90 5.75 -8.68 7.42
N ARG A 91 5.27 -8.71 8.66
CA ARG A 91 3.84 -8.96 8.93
C ARG A 91 2.97 -7.87 8.34
N GLN A 92 3.35 -6.61 8.52
CA GLN A 92 2.62 -5.48 7.95
C GLN A 92 2.73 -5.46 6.42
N LEU A 93 3.92 -5.72 5.89
CA LEU A 93 4.15 -5.81 4.45
C LEU A 93 3.28 -6.90 3.82
N LYS A 94 3.18 -8.05 4.48
CA LYS A 94 2.38 -9.17 4.00
C LYS A 94 0.89 -8.81 3.92
N ARG A 95 0.36 -8.09 4.91
CA ARG A 95 -1.02 -7.64 4.88
C ARG A 95 -1.31 -6.81 3.63
N PHE A 96 -0.42 -5.86 3.34
CA PHE A 96 -0.56 -5.01 2.17
C PHE A 96 -0.37 -5.80 0.88
N ALA A 97 0.64 -6.65 0.83
CA ALA A 97 0.94 -7.47 -0.35
C ALA A 97 -0.18 -8.45 -0.66
N ASP A 98 -0.75 -9.08 0.35
CA ASP A 98 -1.89 -10.00 0.18
C ASP A 98 -3.09 -9.27 -0.43
N PHE A 99 -3.36 -8.06 0.03
CA PHE A 99 -4.46 -7.26 -0.50
C PHE A 99 -4.25 -6.95 -1.99
N THR A 100 -3.07 -6.46 -2.35
CA THR A 100 -2.78 -6.07 -3.73
C THR A 100 -2.58 -7.28 -4.65
N ASN A 101 -1.93 -8.32 -4.17
CA ASN A 101 -1.68 -9.54 -4.94
C ASN A 101 -2.98 -10.31 -5.23
N TYR A 102 -3.92 -10.31 -4.30
CA TYR A 102 -5.20 -10.94 -4.51
C TYR A 102 -5.92 -10.33 -5.70
N THR A 103 -5.85 -9.02 -5.83
CA THR A 103 -6.43 -8.30 -6.97
C THR A 103 -5.71 -8.66 -8.27
N ILE A 104 -4.38 -8.74 -8.24
CA ILE A 104 -3.56 -9.07 -9.41
C ILE A 104 -3.82 -10.50 -9.87
N ASP A 105 -3.92 -11.44 -8.95
CA ASP A 105 -4.22 -12.83 -9.27
C ASP A 105 -5.59 -12.98 -9.92
N ASP A 106 -6.59 -12.26 -9.44
CA ASP A 106 -7.92 -12.24 -10.04
C ASP A 106 -7.90 -11.64 -11.45
N PHE A 107 -7.01 -10.68 -11.68
CA PHE A 107 -6.86 -10.02 -12.96
C PHE A 107 -6.26 -10.96 -14.03
N GLU A 108 -5.34 -11.81 -13.63
CA GLU A 108 -4.70 -12.77 -14.53
C GLU A 108 -5.63 -13.95 -14.83
#